data_d0fc521b8dc35eb2f14d9191dcd085a0
#
_entry.id   d0fc521b8dc35eb2f14d9191dcd085a0
#
_cell.length_a   1.000
_cell.length_b   1.000
_cell.length_c   1.000
_cell.angle_alpha   90.00
_cell.angle_beta   90.00
_cell.angle_gamma   90.00
#
_symmetry.space_group_name_H-M   'P 1'
#
loop_
_entity.id
_entity.type
_entity.pdbx_description
1 polymer ?
#
loop_
_entity_poly.entity_id
_entity_poly.type
_entity_poly.pdbx_seq_one_letter_code
_entity_poly.pdbx_strand_id
1 'polypeptide(L)'
;NTHHHEDHIGNNRDIQDLFGIPIYAQLAALPYLENPRLNDLRLYQRIVWDWPKKSKGTAIGESIDAGNCHFKIIQAPGHTEDHICLYEPDKKWLFTGDLFCGTNFIYLRRDENYLQILETLKTLSQLEIKTIFCNLKGAVENGREALLKKISKMEQLRDRVINLRDKGLPPKSIRQEIMGDEGAWNLITGGHYSKQNTIDSIFFGMRPDRIN
;
A
#
# COMPACT_ATOMS: atom_id res chain seq x y z
N ASN A 1 7.27 -11.19 -2.81
CA ASN A 1 6.03 -10.40 -2.68
C ASN A 1 6.27 -9.18 -1.82
N THR A 2 5.65 -8.05 -2.15
CA THR A 2 5.73 -6.83 -1.35
C THR A 2 4.82 -6.87 -0.14
N HIS A 3 3.67 -7.55 -0.23
CA HIS A 3 2.70 -7.73 0.85
C HIS A 3 1.72 -8.87 0.51
N HIS A 4 0.78 -9.16 1.43
CA HIS A 4 -0.08 -10.36 1.39
C HIS A 4 -1.39 -10.21 0.60
N HIS A 5 -1.71 -9.08 -0.04
CA HIS A 5 -2.96 -8.95 -0.76
C HIS A 5 -3.09 -9.94 -1.91
N GLU A 6 -4.34 -10.29 -2.22
CA GLU A 6 -4.72 -11.36 -3.15
C GLU A 6 -4.16 -11.18 -4.56
N ASP A 7 -4.07 -9.96 -5.05
CA ASP A 7 -3.53 -9.60 -6.36
C ASP A 7 -1.99 -9.65 -6.43
N HIS A 8 -1.32 -9.71 -5.26
CA HIS A 8 0.13 -9.85 -5.17
C HIS A 8 0.57 -11.31 -4.92
N ILE A 9 -0.24 -12.09 -4.23
CA ILE A 9 0.11 -13.49 -3.91
C ILE A 9 -0.64 -14.51 -4.77
N GLY A 10 -1.59 -14.07 -5.60
CA GLY A 10 -2.51 -14.93 -6.36
C GLY A 10 -1.82 -15.99 -7.21
N ASN A 11 -0.72 -15.65 -7.85
CA ASN A 11 0.01 -16.55 -8.75
C ASN A 11 1.18 -17.29 -8.08
N ASN A 12 1.42 -17.11 -6.79
CA ASN A 12 2.57 -17.71 -6.09
C ASN A 12 2.63 -19.23 -6.30
N ARG A 13 1.53 -19.93 -6.09
CA ARG A 13 1.47 -21.38 -6.23
C ARG A 13 1.77 -21.84 -7.65
N ASP A 14 1.19 -21.19 -8.64
CA ASP A 14 1.39 -21.57 -10.05
C ASP A 14 2.84 -21.30 -10.48
N ILE A 15 3.45 -20.21 -10.01
CA ILE A 15 4.87 -19.91 -10.24
C ILE A 15 5.77 -20.99 -9.58
N GLN A 16 5.47 -21.40 -8.34
CA GLN A 16 6.22 -22.45 -7.67
C GLN A 16 6.11 -23.80 -8.39
N ASP A 17 4.91 -24.17 -8.83
CA ASP A 17 4.69 -25.46 -9.54
C ASP A 17 5.34 -25.48 -10.92
N LEU A 18 5.33 -24.35 -11.65
CA LEU A 18 5.87 -24.26 -13.01
C LEU A 18 7.41 -24.14 -13.03
N PHE A 19 7.99 -23.41 -12.09
CA PHE A 19 9.39 -22.99 -12.16
C PHE A 19 10.24 -23.51 -10.99
N GLY A 20 9.63 -24.06 -9.93
CA GLY A 20 10.35 -24.55 -8.77
C GLY A 20 11.11 -23.48 -7.98
N ILE A 21 10.74 -22.20 -8.15
CA ILE A 21 11.45 -21.06 -7.53
C ILE A 21 10.88 -20.74 -6.15
N PRO A 22 11.71 -20.24 -5.20
CA PRO A 22 11.24 -19.82 -3.90
C PRO A 22 10.44 -18.51 -4.00
N ILE A 23 9.45 -18.35 -3.11
CA ILE A 23 8.71 -17.12 -2.90
C ILE A 23 9.21 -16.48 -1.60
N TYR A 24 9.67 -15.24 -1.69
CA TYR A 24 10.09 -14.46 -0.54
C TYR A 24 9.03 -13.43 -0.18
N ALA A 25 8.77 -13.26 1.12
CA ALA A 25 7.86 -12.26 1.66
C ALA A 25 8.28 -11.85 3.07
N GLN A 26 7.77 -10.76 3.57
CA GLN A 26 7.94 -10.35 4.96
C GLN A 26 7.35 -11.43 5.89
N LEU A 27 7.96 -11.62 7.06
CA LEU A 27 7.60 -12.69 7.99
C LEU A 27 6.09 -12.71 8.32
N ALA A 28 5.47 -11.54 8.54
CA ALA A 28 4.05 -11.42 8.84
C ALA A 28 3.13 -11.77 7.66
N ALA A 29 3.66 -11.79 6.42
CA ALA A 29 2.90 -12.23 5.25
C ALA A 29 2.77 -13.76 5.15
N LEU A 30 3.69 -14.52 5.74
CA LEU A 30 3.78 -15.97 5.53
C LEU A 30 2.51 -16.75 5.92
N PRO A 31 1.81 -16.42 7.03
CA PRO A 31 0.53 -17.08 7.35
C PRO A 31 -0.52 -16.93 6.26
N TYR A 32 -0.56 -15.77 5.56
CA TYR A 32 -1.50 -15.51 4.46
C TYR A 32 -1.15 -16.30 3.19
N LEU A 33 0.13 -16.58 2.93
CA LEU A 33 0.56 -17.45 1.84
C LEU A 33 0.18 -18.92 2.09
N GLU A 34 0.37 -19.37 3.33
CA GLU A 34 0.03 -20.74 3.75
C GLU A 34 -1.47 -20.97 3.88
N ASN A 35 -2.20 -19.96 4.33
CA ASN A 35 -3.65 -19.97 4.47
C ASN A 35 -4.28 -18.67 3.95
N PRO A 36 -4.49 -18.53 2.62
CA PRO A 36 -5.07 -17.32 2.04
C PRO A 36 -6.47 -16.96 2.55
N ARG A 37 -7.17 -17.91 3.20
CA ARG A 37 -8.48 -17.66 3.84
C ARG A 37 -8.41 -16.75 5.06
N LEU A 38 -7.20 -16.46 5.57
CA LEU A 38 -7.00 -15.43 6.59
C LEU A 38 -7.26 -14.01 6.06
N ASN A 39 -7.16 -13.80 4.74
CA ASN A 39 -7.66 -12.57 4.11
C ASN A 39 -9.19 -12.59 4.10
N ASP A 40 -9.82 -11.57 4.66
CA ASP A 40 -11.28 -11.38 4.57
C ASP A 40 -11.64 -10.71 3.23
N LEU A 41 -11.59 -11.50 2.15
CA LEU A 41 -11.87 -10.99 0.79
C LEU A 41 -13.33 -10.59 0.64
N ARG A 42 -13.55 -9.34 0.25
CA ARG A 42 -14.85 -8.81 -0.11
C ARG A 42 -15.37 -9.46 -1.41
N LEU A 43 -16.68 -9.36 -1.63
CA LEU A 43 -17.31 -10.00 -2.79
C LEU A 43 -16.64 -9.59 -4.11
N TYR A 44 -16.34 -8.29 -4.31
CA TYR A 44 -15.71 -7.82 -5.53
C TYR A 44 -14.30 -8.38 -5.73
N GLN A 45 -13.50 -8.54 -4.65
CA GLN A 45 -12.16 -9.14 -4.71
C GLN A 45 -12.25 -10.61 -5.13
N ARG A 46 -13.22 -11.34 -4.56
CA ARG A 46 -13.48 -12.73 -4.91
C ARG A 46 -13.95 -12.91 -6.35
N ILE A 47 -14.72 -11.97 -6.91
CA ILE A 47 -15.15 -12.00 -8.31
C ILE A 47 -13.98 -11.70 -9.25
N VAL A 48 -13.07 -10.79 -8.88
CA VAL A 48 -11.99 -10.33 -9.77
C VAL A 48 -10.77 -11.25 -9.70
N TRP A 49 -10.35 -11.65 -8.49
CA TRP A 49 -9.09 -12.41 -8.28
C TRP A 49 -9.30 -13.82 -7.73
N ASP A 50 -10.47 -14.12 -7.17
CA ASP A 50 -10.72 -15.33 -6.37
C ASP A 50 -9.76 -15.46 -5.17
N TRP A 51 -9.81 -16.58 -4.47
CA TRP A 51 -8.90 -16.87 -3.39
C TRP A 51 -7.57 -17.37 -3.94
N PRO A 52 -6.43 -16.78 -3.51
CA PRO A 52 -5.12 -17.32 -3.85
C PRO A 52 -5.00 -18.79 -3.46
N LYS A 53 -4.27 -19.55 -4.24
CA LYS A 53 -3.90 -20.93 -3.86
C LYS A 53 -2.86 -20.90 -2.75
N LYS A 54 -2.90 -21.89 -1.84
CA LYS A 54 -1.87 -22.06 -0.81
C LYS A 54 -0.49 -22.18 -1.45
N SER A 55 0.46 -21.42 -0.94
CA SER A 55 1.83 -21.43 -1.40
C SER A 55 2.80 -21.43 -0.22
N LYS A 56 4.05 -21.83 -0.44
CA LYS A 56 5.11 -21.75 0.57
C LYS A 56 5.87 -20.45 0.40
N GLY A 57 5.97 -19.67 1.48
CA GLY A 57 6.82 -18.49 1.54
C GLY A 57 8.07 -18.75 2.38
N THR A 58 9.12 -18.00 2.08
CA THR A 58 10.33 -17.90 2.90
C THR A 58 10.43 -16.47 3.40
N ALA A 59 10.72 -16.29 4.68
CA ALA A 59 10.91 -14.95 5.23
C ALA A 59 12.08 -14.26 4.51
N ILE A 60 11.83 -13.05 3.99
CA ILE A 60 12.87 -12.25 3.37
C ILE A 60 13.74 -11.61 4.47
N GLY A 61 15.05 -11.60 4.25
CA GLY A 61 15.99 -10.93 5.14
C GLY A 61 16.06 -9.41 4.89
N GLU A 62 17.14 -8.79 5.33
CA GLU A 62 17.40 -7.35 5.12
C GLU A 62 17.77 -7.01 3.67
N SER A 63 18.16 -7.99 2.89
CA SER A 63 18.50 -7.85 1.48
C SER A 63 18.24 -9.13 0.69
N ILE A 64 18.17 -9.00 -0.63
CA ILE A 64 18.08 -10.11 -1.56
C ILE A 64 18.83 -9.78 -2.86
N ASP A 65 19.56 -10.77 -3.38
CA ASP A 65 20.23 -10.68 -4.67
C ASP A 65 19.35 -11.27 -5.77
N ALA A 66 19.24 -10.57 -6.88
CA ALA A 66 18.54 -11.03 -8.08
C ALA A 66 19.35 -10.65 -9.34
N GLY A 67 19.99 -11.62 -9.95
CA GLY A 67 20.91 -11.39 -11.07
C GLY A 67 22.08 -10.52 -10.64
N ASN A 68 22.23 -9.36 -11.29
CA ASN A 68 23.25 -8.35 -10.99
C ASN A 68 22.73 -7.18 -10.13
N CYS A 69 21.62 -7.37 -9.45
CA CYS A 69 21.03 -6.39 -8.56
C CYS A 69 21.10 -6.85 -7.10
N HIS A 70 21.43 -5.92 -6.20
CA HIS A 70 21.40 -6.13 -4.77
C HIS A 70 20.32 -5.25 -4.15
N PHE A 71 19.20 -5.84 -3.77
CA PHE A 71 18.08 -5.11 -3.19
C PHE A 71 18.15 -5.07 -1.68
N LYS A 72 18.10 -3.88 -1.10
CA LYS A 72 17.80 -3.66 0.32
C LYS A 72 16.32 -3.74 0.54
N ILE A 73 15.90 -4.46 1.57
CA ILE A 73 14.50 -4.59 1.96
C ILE A 73 14.17 -3.53 3.00
N ILE A 74 13.17 -2.72 2.70
CA ILE A 74 12.75 -1.62 3.56
C ILE A 74 11.33 -1.90 4.03
N GLN A 75 11.14 -1.97 5.35
CA GLN A 75 9.80 -2.06 5.94
C GLN A 75 9.02 -0.79 5.57
N ALA A 76 7.85 -0.97 5.00
CA ALA A 76 7.07 0.11 4.40
C ALA A 76 5.58 0.04 4.79
N PRO A 77 5.26 -0.01 6.10
CA PRO A 77 3.90 -0.20 6.56
C PRO A 77 3.01 0.99 6.24
N GLY A 78 1.69 0.74 6.27
CA GLY A 78 0.65 1.76 6.06
C GLY A 78 -0.41 1.33 5.06
N HIS A 79 -0.02 0.73 3.93
CA HIS A 79 -0.93 0.03 3.02
C HIS A 79 -1.36 -1.32 3.66
N THR A 80 -0.38 -2.09 4.12
CA THR A 80 -0.53 -3.21 5.05
C THR A 80 0.61 -3.16 6.07
N GLU A 81 0.51 -3.91 7.16
CA GLU A 81 1.57 -3.98 8.18
C GLU A 81 2.81 -4.72 7.67
N ASP A 82 2.62 -5.73 6.83
CA ASP A 82 3.67 -6.55 6.23
C ASP A 82 4.28 -5.97 4.95
N HIS A 83 3.86 -4.75 4.56
CA HIS A 83 4.32 -4.16 3.31
C HIS A 83 5.82 -3.83 3.36
N ILE A 84 6.52 -4.19 2.28
CA ILE A 84 7.94 -3.86 2.05
C ILE A 84 8.14 -3.15 0.72
N CYS A 85 9.17 -2.34 0.65
CA CYS A 85 9.75 -1.84 -0.59
C CYS A 85 11.11 -2.48 -0.84
N LEU A 86 11.52 -2.61 -2.11
CA LEU A 86 12.85 -3.07 -2.48
C LEU A 86 13.61 -1.90 -3.09
N TYR A 87 14.78 -1.60 -2.53
CA TYR A 87 15.64 -0.52 -2.99
C TYR A 87 16.95 -1.07 -3.52
N GLU A 88 17.27 -0.75 -4.77
CA GLU A 88 18.54 -1.05 -5.42
C GLU A 88 19.39 0.23 -5.44
N PRO A 89 20.45 0.33 -4.62
CA PRO A 89 21.16 1.59 -4.39
C PRO A 89 22.03 2.03 -5.58
N ASP A 90 22.66 1.12 -6.31
CA ASP A 90 23.57 1.47 -7.41
C ASP A 90 22.80 2.05 -8.61
N LYS A 91 21.63 1.50 -8.89
CA LYS A 91 20.74 1.96 -9.97
C LYS A 91 19.74 3.02 -9.50
N LYS A 92 19.63 3.24 -8.18
CA LYS A 92 18.69 4.15 -7.53
C LYS A 92 17.24 3.83 -7.89
N TRP A 93 16.91 2.52 -7.91
CA TRP A 93 15.58 2.00 -8.18
C TRP A 93 14.85 1.69 -6.90
N LEU A 94 13.58 2.09 -6.84
CA LEU A 94 12.69 1.77 -5.72
C LEU A 94 11.43 1.06 -6.23
N PHE A 95 11.23 -0.18 -5.83
CA PHE A 95 10.00 -0.94 -6.06
C PHE A 95 9.08 -0.75 -4.87
N THR A 96 7.94 -0.12 -5.09
CA THR A 96 7.08 0.39 -4.01
C THR A 96 5.81 -0.42 -3.78
N GLY A 97 5.58 -1.50 -4.55
CA GLY A 97 4.29 -2.19 -4.47
C GLY A 97 3.13 -1.20 -4.54
N ASP A 98 2.26 -1.24 -3.54
CA ASP A 98 1.06 -0.38 -3.48
C ASP A 98 1.21 0.89 -2.64
N LEU A 99 2.36 1.10 -2.03
CA LEU A 99 2.60 2.31 -1.24
C LEU A 99 2.60 3.59 -2.08
N PHE A 100 3.18 3.51 -3.30
CA PHE A 100 3.20 4.63 -4.24
C PHE A 100 2.42 4.30 -5.52
N CYS A 101 1.12 4.50 -5.52
CA CYS A 101 0.27 4.31 -6.70
C CYS A 101 0.08 5.60 -7.53
N GLY A 102 1.12 6.44 -7.60
CA GLY A 102 1.10 7.76 -8.24
C GLY A 102 0.98 8.90 -7.24
N THR A 103 1.03 10.14 -7.76
CA THR A 103 1.10 11.37 -6.94
C THR A 103 -0.25 11.84 -6.42
N ASN A 104 -1.36 11.31 -6.94
CA ASN A 104 -2.70 11.65 -6.47
C ASN A 104 -3.17 10.62 -5.44
N PHE A 105 -3.81 11.10 -4.40
CA PHE A 105 -4.38 10.28 -3.34
C PHE A 105 -5.85 10.67 -3.18
N ILE A 106 -6.78 9.75 -3.49
CA ILE A 106 -8.21 10.06 -3.49
C ILE A 106 -8.99 9.09 -2.60
N TYR A 107 -8.71 7.80 -2.71
CA TYR A 107 -9.41 6.75 -1.99
C TYR A 107 -8.43 5.99 -1.11
N LEU A 108 -8.87 5.65 0.09
CA LEU A 108 -8.16 4.76 1.00
C LEU A 108 -8.99 3.49 1.18
N ARG A 109 -8.33 2.35 1.25
CA ARG A 109 -8.97 1.14 1.76
C ARG A 109 -9.31 1.34 3.24
N ARG A 110 -10.30 0.60 3.72
CA ARG A 110 -10.72 0.70 5.13
C ARG A 110 -9.63 0.31 6.12
N ASP A 111 -8.77 -0.61 5.72
CA ASP A 111 -7.66 -1.19 6.49
C ASP A 111 -6.33 -0.44 6.36
N GLU A 112 -6.24 0.53 5.44
CA GLU A 112 -5.04 1.36 5.28
C GLU A 112 -4.95 2.48 6.33
N ASN A 113 -3.71 2.86 6.65
CA ASN A 113 -3.40 3.95 7.56
C ASN A 113 -2.73 5.12 6.83
N TYR A 114 -3.48 6.21 6.64
CA TYR A 114 -3.01 7.39 5.92
C TYR A 114 -1.75 8.01 6.54
N LEU A 115 -1.74 8.17 7.87
CA LEU A 115 -0.62 8.83 8.55
C LEU A 115 0.63 7.96 8.51
N GLN A 116 0.47 6.65 8.62
CA GLN A 116 1.58 5.71 8.52
C GLN A 116 2.14 5.66 7.09
N ILE A 117 1.28 5.64 6.06
CA ILE A 117 1.72 5.77 4.66
C ILE A 117 2.54 7.05 4.49
N LEU A 118 2.06 8.18 5.00
CA LEU A 118 2.76 9.46 4.89
C LEU A 118 4.15 9.42 5.54
N GLU A 119 4.27 8.88 6.74
CA GLU A 119 5.56 8.77 7.44
C GLU A 119 6.51 7.79 6.74
N THR A 120 6.00 6.67 6.22
CA THR A 120 6.79 5.74 5.41
C THR A 120 7.31 6.40 4.13
N LEU A 121 6.46 7.15 3.42
CA LEU A 121 6.88 7.90 2.24
C LEU A 121 7.97 8.93 2.55
N LYS A 122 7.87 9.64 3.69
CA LYS A 122 8.92 10.58 4.16
C LYS A 122 10.24 9.86 4.41
N THR A 123 10.20 8.71 5.07
CA THR A 123 11.40 7.88 5.29
C THR A 123 12.04 7.49 3.96
N LEU A 124 11.26 6.99 3.01
CA LEU A 124 11.74 6.61 1.68
C LEU A 124 12.31 7.81 0.89
N SER A 125 11.78 9.02 1.10
CA SER A 125 12.25 10.23 0.41
C SER A 125 13.67 10.66 0.78
N GLN A 126 14.24 10.09 1.84
CA GLN A 126 15.64 10.31 2.22
C GLN A 126 16.62 9.52 1.35
N LEU A 127 16.12 8.53 0.59
CA LEU A 127 16.93 7.76 -0.35
C LEU A 127 17.18 8.54 -1.64
N GLU A 128 18.27 8.19 -2.32
CA GLU A 128 18.54 8.66 -3.69
C GLU A 128 17.74 7.80 -4.68
N ILE A 129 16.59 8.29 -5.13
CA ILE A 129 15.68 7.55 -6.02
C ILE A 129 15.64 8.21 -7.38
N LYS A 130 16.12 7.48 -8.40
CA LYS A 130 16.03 7.88 -9.81
C LYS A 130 14.69 7.42 -10.41
N THR A 131 14.36 6.15 -10.24
CA THR A 131 13.17 5.55 -10.81
C THR A 131 12.36 4.81 -9.73
N ILE A 132 11.06 5.07 -9.65
CA ILE A 132 10.11 4.28 -8.88
C ILE A 132 9.43 3.28 -9.82
N PHE A 133 9.38 2.02 -9.40
CA PHE A 133 8.55 1.00 -10.04
C PHE A 133 7.35 0.73 -9.14
N CYS A 134 6.15 1.03 -9.65
CA CYS A 134 4.90 0.81 -8.92
C CYS A 134 3.85 0.11 -9.80
N ASN A 135 2.92 -0.57 -9.17
CA ASN A 135 1.96 -1.43 -9.87
C ASN A 135 1.06 -0.68 -10.86
N LEU A 136 0.58 0.52 -10.51
CA LEU A 136 -0.41 1.23 -11.32
C LEU A 136 0.19 2.15 -12.39
N LYS A 137 1.46 2.57 -12.25
CA LYS A 137 2.08 3.55 -13.17
C LYS A 137 3.32 2.99 -13.89
N GLY A 138 3.72 1.75 -13.55
CA GLY A 138 4.95 1.19 -14.08
C GLY A 138 6.18 1.96 -13.61
N ALA A 139 7.09 2.29 -14.52
CA ALA A 139 8.28 3.06 -14.22
C ALA A 139 7.99 4.58 -14.18
N VAL A 140 8.32 5.22 -13.07
CA VAL A 140 8.18 6.66 -12.87
C VAL A 140 9.57 7.26 -12.71
N GLU A 141 10.01 7.98 -13.72
CA GLU A 141 11.28 8.71 -13.70
C GLU A 141 11.22 9.90 -12.74
N ASN A 142 12.39 10.43 -12.35
CA ASN A 142 12.52 11.45 -11.31
C ASN A 142 11.80 11.02 -10.01
N GLY A 143 12.06 9.76 -9.60
CA GLY A 143 11.31 9.08 -8.56
C GLY A 143 11.24 9.84 -7.24
N ARG A 144 12.37 10.45 -6.80
CA ARG A 144 12.40 11.24 -5.56
C ARG A 144 11.51 12.48 -5.65
N GLU A 145 11.48 13.16 -6.80
CA GLU A 145 10.60 14.33 -7.00
C GLU A 145 9.13 13.92 -6.99
N ALA A 146 8.79 12.80 -7.67
CA ALA A 146 7.44 12.26 -7.67
C ALA A 146 6.98 11.88 -6.25
N LEU A 147 7.89 11.31 -5.43
CA LEU A 147 7.62 10.98 -4.04
C LEU A 147 7.36 12.23 -3.19
N LEU A 148 8.24 13.23 -3.30
CA LEU A 148 8.08 14.53 -2.59
C LEU A 148 6.78 15.24 -2.97
N LYS A 149 6.39 15.17 -4.25
CA LYS A 149 5.10 15.72 -4.72
C LYS A 149 3.91 15.00 -4.08
N LYS A 150 3.97 13.66 -3.95
CA LYS A 150 2.93 12.88 -3.24
C LYS A 150 2.87 13.29 -1.78
N ILE A 151 4.01 13.34 -1.08
CA ILE A 151 4.12 13.75 0.32
C ILE A 151 3.49 15.12 0.53
N SER A 152 3.87 16.12 -0.27
CA SER A 152 3.33 17.48 -0.16
C SER A 152 1.80 17.51 -0.30
N LYS A 153 1.24 16.77 -1.26
CA LYS A 153 -0.23 16.68 -1.42
C LYS A 153 -0.91 16.00 -0.22
N MET A 154 -0.29 14.95 0.30
CA MET A 154 -0.82 14.26 1.49
C MET A 154 -0.75 15.17 2.72
N GLU A 155 0.32 15.93 2.92
CA GLU A 155 0.43 16.89 4.02
C GLU A 155 -0.63 17.99 3.90
N GLN A 156 -0.82 18.57 2.71
CA GLN A 156 -1.86 19.57 2.48
C GLN A 156 -3.26 19.04 2.78
N LEU A 157 -3.55 17.80 2.38
CA LEU A 157 -4.85 17.18 2.69
C LEU A 157 -5.00 16.95 4.20
N ARG A 158 -3.99 16.40 4.86
CA ARG A 158 -3.97 16.22 6.32
C ARG A 158 -4.25 17.53 7.04
N ASP A 159 -3.53 18.58 6.69
CA ASP A 159 -3.62 19.88 7.38
C ASP A 159 -4.99 20.52 7.18
N ARG A 160 -5.59 20.39 5.98
CA ARG A 160 -6.97 20.82 5.72
C ARG A 160 -7.98 20.06 6.60
N VAL A 161 -7.85 18.73 6.69
CA VAL A 161 -8.74 17.91 7.52
C VAL A 161 -8.63 18.28 8.99
N ILE A 162 -7.40 18.45 9.50
CA ILE A 162 -7.16 18.86 10.89
C ILE A 162 -7.74 20.24 11.16
N ASN A 163 -7.54 21.21 10.28
CA ASN A 163 -8.09 22.56 10.44
C ASN A 163 -9.62 22.56 10.52
N LEU A 164 -10.30 21.79 9.68
CA LEU A 164 -11.77 21.71 9.70
C LEU A 164 -12.27 20.92 10.92
N ARG A 165 -11.57 19.87 11.34
CA ARG A 165 -11.85 19.15 12.58
C ARG A 165 -11.78 20.09 13.78
N ASP A 166 -10.75 20.89 13.88
CA ASP A 166 -10.52 21.81 15.00
C ASP A 166 -11.53 22.96 15.03
N LYS A 167 -12.20 23.23 13.88
CA LYS A 167 -13.39 24.08 13.80
C LYS A 167 -14.70 23.39 14.15
N GLY A 168 -14.64 22.10 14.55
CA GLY A 168 -15.80 21.32 14.98
C GLY A 168 -16.61 20.66 13.88
N LEU A 169 -16.10 20.60 12.63
CA LEU A 169 -16.83 19.93 11.55
C LEU A 169 -16.74 18.39 11.73
N PRO A 170 -17.85 17.67 11.56
CA PRO A 170 -17.83 16.21 11.58
C PRO A 170 -17.20 15.64 10.29
N PRO A 171 -16.64 14.39 10.34
CA PRO A 171 -15.92 13.79 9.22
C PRO A 171 -16.67 13.78 7.88
N LYS A 172 -17.97 13.54 7.89
CA LYS A 172 -18.79 13.55 6.66
C LYS A 172 -18.84 14.92 6.00
N SER A 173 -18.97 15.99 6.79
CA SER A 173 -18.95 17.37 6.27
C SER A 173 -17.58 17.74 5.73
N ILE A 174 -16.50 17.32 6.40
CA ILE A 174 -15.13 17.50 5.95
C ILE A 174 -14.90 16.78 4.61
N ARG A 175 -15.36 15.53 4.48
CA ARG A 175 -15.29 14.82 3.20
C ARG A 175 -15.99 15.60 2.10
N GLN A 176 -17.23 16.03 2.36
CA GLN A 176 -18.03 16.76 1.37
C GLN A 176 -17.35 18.05 0.91
N GLU A 177 -16.77 18.81 1.85
CA GLU A 177 -16.11 20.09 1.57
C GLU A 177 -14.79 19.91 0.79
N ILE A 178 -13.98 18.88 1.14
CA ILE A 178 -12.65 18.71 0.55
C ILE A 178 -12.68 17.89 -0.73
N MET A 179 -13.46 16.81 -0.75
CA MET A 179 -13.41 15.75 -1.78
C MET A 179 -14.75 15.54 -2.52
N GLY A 180 -15.83 16.21 -2.08
CA GLY A 180 -17.18 16.06 -2.65
C GLY A 180 -17.79 14.69 -2.35
N ASP A 181 -18.77 14.28 -3.18
CA ASP A 181 -19.46 13.03 -3.04
C ASP A 181 -18.56 11.81 -3.26
N GLU A 182 -18.98 10.67 -2.70
CA GLU A 182 -18.33 9.38 -2.98
C GLU A 182 -18.47 9.05 -4.48
N GLY A 183 -17.43 8.42 -5.02
CA GLY A 183 -17.44 7.97 -6.42
C GLY A 183 -17.93 6.53 -6.58
N ALA A 184 -17.99 6.08 -7.83
CA ALA A 184 -18.44 4.73 -8.19
C ALA A 184 -17.65 3.61 -7.47
N TRP A 185 -16.37 3.82 -7.18
CA TRP A 185 -15.55 2.85 -6.45
C TRP A 185 -16.08 2.54 -5.06
N ASN A 186 -16.62 3.52 -4.35
CA ASN A 186 -17.26 3.28 -3.05
C ASN A 186 -18.43 2.31 -3.17
N LEU A 187 -19.27 2.50 -4.19
CA LEU A 187 -20.42 1.62 -4.43
C LEU A 187 -19.99 0.22 -4.86
N ILE A 188 -19.08 0.12 -5.84
CA ILE A 188 -18.59 -1.16 -6.39
C ILE A 188 -17.91 -2.01 -5.30
N THR A 189 -17.16 -1.37 -4.41
CA THR A 189 -16.39 -2.05 -3.36
C THR A 189 -17.13 -2.17 -2.03
N GLY A 190 -18.41 -1.74 -1.97
CA GLY A 190 -19.21 -1.76 -0.73
C GLY A 190 -18.56 -0.93 0.39
N GLY A 191 -17.97 0.21 0.06
CA GLY A 191 -17.30 1.10 1.01
C GLY A 191 -15.89 0.67 1.42
N HIS A 192 -15.34 -0.37 0.81
CA HIS A 192 -13.96 -0.79 1.07
C HIS A 192 -12.96 0.28 0.62
N TYR A 193 -13.11 0.80 -0.60
CA TYR A 193 -12.42 2.00 -1.08
C TYR A 193 -13.36 3.19 -1.01
N SER A 194 -13.02 4.20 -0.20
CA SER A 194 -13.83 5.41 -0.10
C SER A 194 -13.02 6.67 0.22
N LYS A 195 -13.55 7.81 -0.18
CA LYS A 195 -13.05 9.12 0.25
C LYS A 195 -13.26 9.32 1.76
N GLN A 196 -14.35 8.75 2.29
CA GLN A 196 -14.62 8.80 3.73
C GLN A 196 -13.55 8.08 4.54
N ASN A 197 -13.06 6.92 4.09
CA ASN A 197 -11.97 6.23 4.76
C ASN A 197 -10.70 7.10 4.83
N THR A 198 -10.41 7.87 3.77
CA THR A 198 -9.29 8.82 3.75
C THR A 198 -9.45 9.88 4.84
N ILE A 199 -10.61 10.52 4.90
CA ILE A 199 -10.91 11.53 5.92
C ILE A 199 -10.89 10.94 7.32
N ASP A 200 -11.52 9.78 7.52
CA ASP A 200 -11.58 9.11 8.82
C ASP A 200 -10.20 8.70 9.34
N SER A 201 -9.34 8.20 8.46
CA SER A 201 -7.97 7.82 8.81
C SER A 201 -7.13 9.02 9.26
N ILE A 202 -7.36 10.20 8.68
CA ILE A 202 -6.70 11.44 9.12
C ILE A 202 -7.35 11.97 10.40
N PHE A 203 -8.68 12.04 10.44
CA PHE A 203 -9.46 12.67 11.51
C PHE A 203 -9.26 11.99 12.86
N PHE A 204 -9.27 10.66 12.86
CA PHE A 204 -9.19 9.86 14.07
C PHE A 204 -7.76 9.37 14.38
N GLY A 205 -6.83 9.51 13.42
CA GLY A 205 -5.51 8.89 13.53
C GLY A 205 -5.58 7.36 13.51
N MET A 206 -4.59 6.71 14.12
CA MET A 206 -4.65 5.26 14.34
C MET A 206 -5.79 4.92 15.31
N ARG A 207 -6.78 4.18 14.84
CA ARG A 207 -7.75 3.54 15.72
C ARG A 207 -7.29 2.10 15.98
N PRO A 208 -7.07 1.71 17.25
CA PRO A 208 -6.72 0.33 17.60
C PRO A 208 -7.77 -0.70 17.20
N ASP A 209 -9.02 -0.26 17.05
CA ASP A 209 -10.21 -1.07 16.77
C ASP A 209 -10.49 -1.35 15.28
N ARG A 210 -9.60 -0.92 14.37
CA ARG A 210 -9.68 -1.25 12.94
C ARG A 210 -8.74 -2.37 12.49
N ILE A 211 -8.04 -3.00 13.44
CA ILE A 211 -7.10 -4.12 13.22
C ILE A 211 -7.81 -5.46 13.50
N ASN A 212 -9.05 -5.62 13.01
CA ASN A 212 -9.75 -6.91 13.00
C ASN A 212 -10.59 -7.05 11.75
#